data_842fa4382336511beddca0ce1e725225
#
_entry.id   842fa4382336511beddca0ce1e725225
#
_cell.length_a   1.000
_cell.length_b   1.000
_cell.length_c   1.000
_cell.angle_alpha   90.00
_cell.angle_beta   90.00
_cell.angle_gamma   90.00
#
_symmetry.space_group_name_H-M   'P 1'
#
loop_
_entity.id
_entity.type
_entity.pdbx_description
1 polymer ?
#
loop_
_entity_poly.entity_id
_entity_poly.type
_entity_poly.pdbx_seq_one_letter_code
_entity_poly.pdbx_strand_id
1 'polypeptide(L)'
;MKASVIAIELKAHAPFTAFGTLTGIVIMAAFIQYQVPKEISSTLFWTLHPLHVLISALVTTAMYRMYAGGGIWRTILIGYFGSVGIATLSDSLIPFAGEWLLDLPYRGIHLGFIEKWWLVNPLALAGIALGYVISHTKIPHA
;
A
#
# COMPACT_ATOMS: atom_id res chain seq x y z
N MET A 1 -3.69 3.24 21.87
CA MET A 1 -4.85 3.55 21.02
C MET A 1 -6.01 2.69 21.48
N LYS A 2 -7.22 3.23 21.73
CA LYS A 2 -8.35 2.44 22.22
C LYS A 2 -8.88 1.55 21.09
N ALA A 3 -9.22 0.30 21.37
CA ALA A 3 -9.78 -0.66 20.39
C ALA A 3 -11.02 -0.10 19.66
N SER A 4 -11.80 0.74 20.33
CA SER A 4 -12.96 1.43 19.74
C SER A 4 -12.60 2.36 18.58
N VAL A 5 -11.45 3.04 18.63
CA VAL A 5 -11.00 3.94 17.54
C VAL A 5 -10.63 3.11 16.33
N ILE A 6 -9.92 2.00 16.54
CA ILE A 6 -9.55 1.08 15.44
C ILE A 6 -10.81 0.54 14.75
N ALA A 7 -11.81 0.12 15.53
CA ALA A 7 -13.05 -0.42 14.97
C ALA A 7 -13.84 0.62 14.15
N ILE A 8 -13.87 1.89 14.60
CA ILE A 8 -14.53 2.98 13.88
C ILE A 8 -13.82 3.25 12.56
N GLU A 9 -12.49 3.35 12.56
CA GLU A 9 -11.69 3.60 11.35
C GLU A 9 -11.80 2.44 10.36
N LEU A 10 -11.71 1.18 10.83
CA LEU A 10 -11.94 0.00 10.00
C LEU A 10 -13.32 0.03 9.34
N LYS A 11 -14.38 0.33 10.09
CA LYS A 11 -15.75 0.40 9.57
C LYS A 11 -15.90 1.53 8.53
N ALA A 12 -15.26 2.68 8.74
CA ALA A 12 -15.30 3.79 7.81
C ALA A 12 -14.57 3.47 6.49
N HIS A 13 -13.47 2.71 6.55
CA HIS A 13 -12.66 2.37 5.38
C HIS A 13 -13.12 1.09 4.65
N ALA A 14 -13.85 0.19 5.32
CA ALA A 14 -14.30 -1.07 4.75
C ALA A 14 -15.01 -0.95 3.39
N PRO A 15 -15.96 -0.02 3.15
CA PRO A 15 -16.62 0.11 1.85
C PRO A 15 -15.65 0.52 0.73
N PHE A 16 -14.68 1.38 1.01
CA PHE A 16 -13.67 1.78 0.02
C PHE A 16 -12.74 0.62 -0.32
N THR A 17 -12.32 -0.15 0.69
CA THR A 17 -11.49 -1.34 0.49
C THR A 17 -12.26 -2.40 -0.30
N ALA A 18 -13.52 -2.66 0.03
CA ALA A 18 -14.36 -3.60 -0.70
C ALA A 18 -14.54 -3.18 -2.16
N PHE A 19 -14.82 -1.90 -2.42
CA PHE A 19 -14.95 -1.37 -3.77
C PHE A 19 -13.64 -1.51 -4.57
N GLY A 20 -12.51 -1.13 -3.98
CA GLY A 20 -11.19 -1.27 -4.60
C GLY A 20 -10.86 -2.73 -4.92
N THR A 21 -11.14 -3.65 -4.01
CA THR A 21 -10.93 -5.08 -4.21
C THR A 21 -11.79 -5.63 -5.34
N LEU A 22 -13.08 -5.32 -5.37
CA LEU A 22 -13.99 -5.74 -6.44
C LEU A 22 -13.55 -5.19 -7.79
N THR A 23 -13.18 -3.91 -7.85
CA THR A 23 -12.65 -3.29 -9.07
C THR A 23 -11.37 -3.98 -9.55
N GLY A 24 -10.45 -4.28 -8.65
CA GLY A 24 -9.22 -5.03 -8.97
C GLY A 24 -9.50 -6.41 -9.53
N ILE A 25 -10.44 -7.15 -8.94
CA ILE A 25 -10.86 -8.48 -9.42
C ILE A 25 -11.47 -8.39 -10.83
N VAL A 26 -12.32 -7.39 -11.09
CA VAL A 26 -12.93 -7.18 -12.42
C VAL A 26 -11.86 -6.85 -13.46
N ILE A 27 -10.91 -5.99 -13.15
CA ILE A 27 -9.80 -5.65 -14.04
C ILE A 27 -8.94 -6.90 -14.33
N MET A 28 -8.61 -7.66 -13.29
CA MET A 28 -7.84 -8.91 -13.44
C MET A 28 -8.57 -9.93 -14.33
N ALA A 29 -9.87 -10.13 -14.10
CA ALA A 29 -10.69 -11.01 -14.92
C ALA A 29 -10.72 -10.56 -16.40
N ALA A 30 -10.84 -9.25 -16.63
CA ALA A 30 -10.76 -8.68 -17.97
C ALA A 30 -9.39 -8.93 -18.62
N PHE A 31 -8.28 -8.75 -17.88
CA PHE A 31 -6.93 -9.00 -18.38
C PHE A 31 -6.75 -10.46 -18.80
N ILE A 32 -7.27 -11.41 -18.01
CA ILE A 32 -7.25 -12.83 -18.34
C ILE A 32 -8.12 -13.10 -19.60
N GLN A 33 -9.34 -12.57 -19.62
CA GLN A 33 -10.29 -12.81 -20.72
C GLN A 33 -9.77 -12.26 -22.05
N TYR A 34 -9.15 -11.08 -22.06
CA TYR A 34 -8.61 -10.44 -23.26
C TYR A 34 -7.15 -10.79 -23.53
N GLN A 35 -6.57 -11.74 -22.78
CA GLN A 35 -5.18 -12.20 -22.90
C GLN A 35 -4.19 -11.03 -22.99
N VAL A 36 -4.33 -10.06 -22.08
CA VAL A 36 -3.48 -8.87 -22.06
C VAL A 36 -2.00 -9.27 -21.95
N PRO A 37 -1.11 -8.74 -22.79
CA PRO A 37 0.31 -9.05 -22.75
C PRO A 37 0.93 -8.81 -21.38
N LYS A 38 1.85 -9.70 -20.98
CA LYS A 38 2.56 -9.62 -19.69
C LYS A 38 3.28 -8.29 -19.49
N GLU A 39 3.78 -7.69 -20.56
CA GLU A 39 4.48 -6.40 -20.56
C GLU A 39 3.57 -5.27 -20.06
N ILE A 40 2.31 -5.26 -20.49
CA ILE A 40 1.31 -4.27 -20.04
C ILE A 40 0.99 -4.47 -18.58
N SER A 41 0.72 -5.71 -18.15
CA SER A 41 0.44 -6.03 -16.74
C SER A 41 1.62 -5.66 -15.84
N SER A 42 2.84 -5.98 -16.26
CA SER A 42 4.07 -5.64 -15.56
C SER A 42 4.27 -4.12 -15.47
N THR A 43 4.02 -3.38 -16.56
CA THR A 43 4.13 -1.92 -16.57
C THR A 43 3.12 -1.28 -15.61
N LEU A 44 1.89 -1.76 -15.60
CA LEU A 44 0.86 -1.28 -14.67
C LEU A 44 1.25 -1.58 -13.23
N PHE A 45 1.71 -2.81 -12.93
CA PHE A 45 2.16 -3.16 -11.59
C PHE A 45 3.29 -2.23 -11.13
N TRP A 46 4.36 -2.07 -11.93
CA TRP A 46 5.50 -1.23 -11.57
C TRP A 46 5.23 0.27 -11.61
N THR A 47 4.06 0.69 -12.04
CA THR A 47 3.57 2.06 -11.92
C THR A 47 2.71 2.23 -10.68
N LEU A 48 1.74 1.34 -10.48
CA LEU A 48 0.77 1.46 -9.40
C LEU A 48 1.33 1.07 -8.04
N HIS A 49 2.17 0.03 -7.97
CA HIS A 49 2.76 -0.43 -6.72
C HIS A 49 3.63 0.64 -6.02
N PRO A 50 4.58 1.30 -6.69
CA PRO A 50 5.34 2.38 -6.06
C PRO A 50 4.49 3.58 -5.66
N LEU A 51 3.46 3.91 -6.44
CA LEU A 51 2.51 4.97 -6.10
C LEU A 51 1.69 4.59 -4.85
N HIS A 52 1.24 3.35 -4.76
CA HIS A 52 0.58 2.80 -3.56
C HIS A 52 1.49 2.93 -2.33
N VAL A 53 2.76 2.55 -2.44
CA VAL A 53 3.73 2.68 -1.35
C VAL A 53 3.89 4.14 -0.90
N LEU A 54 4.00 5.08 -1.84
CA LEU A 54 4.11 6.51 -1.53
C LEU A 54 2.89 7.02 -0.76
N ILE A 55 1.68 6.75 -1.27
CA ILE A 55 0.43 7.19 -0.63
C ILE A 55 0.26 6.51 0.73
N SER A 56 0.53 5.22 0.82
CA SER A 56 0.47 4.47 2.07
C SER A 56 1.45 5.02 3.12
N ALA A 57 2.67 5.36 2.72
CA ALA A 57 3.67 5.97 3.60
C ALA A 57 3.24 7.35 4.09
N LEU A 58 2.66 8.17 3.20
CA LEU A 58 2.12 9.48 3.54
C LEU A 58 1.02 9.36 4.58
N VAL A 59 0.00 8.54 4.31
CA VAL A 59 -1.16 8.38 5.19
C VAL A 59 -0.74 7.76 6.53
N THR A 60 0.05 6.69 6.53
CA THR A 60 0.52 6.02 7.75
C THR A 60 1.30 6.99 8.64
N THR A 61 2.18 7.79 8.02
CA THR A 61 2.98 8.78 8.75
C THR A 61 2.11 9.90 9.32
N ALA A 62 1.19 10.46 8.52
CA ALA A 62 0.30 11.51 8.96
C ALA A 62 -0.59 11.04 10.13
N MET A 63 -1.19 9.87 10.01
CA MET A 63 -2.02 9.27 11.06
C MET A 63 -1.22 9.01 12.34
N TYR A 64 -0.03 8.40 12.22
CA TYR A 64 0.83 8.16 13.39
C TYR A 64 1.17 9.47 14.12
N ARG A 65 1.54 10.50 13.39
CA ARG A 65 1.87 11.82 13.96
C ARG A 65 0.67 12.47 14.64
N MET A 66 -0.50 12.37 14.05
CA MET A 66 -1.73 12.95 14.61
C MET A 66 -2.14 12.28 15.92
N TYR A 67 -2.05 10.94 16.00
CA TYR A 67 -2.58 10.19 17.14
C TYR A 67 -1.55 9.79 18.19
N ALA A 68 -0.29 9.61 17.83
CA ALA A 68 0.75 9.13 18.76
C ALA A 68 1.86 10.15 19.06
N GLY A 69 2.07 11.15 18.20
CA GLY A 69 2.98 12.27 18.47
C GLY A 69 4.44 11.86 18.71
N GLY A 70 4.91 10.78 18.10
CA GLY A 70 6.24 10.23 18.32
C GLY A 70 7.39 11.08 17.75
N GLY A 71 8.62 10.80 18.23
CA GLY A 71 9.84 11.42 17.67
C GLY A 71 10.09 10.99 16.22
N ILE A 72 10.94 11.76 15.51
CA ILE A 72 11.21 11.57 14.08
C ILE A 72 11.61 10.15 13.70
N TRP A 73 12.47 9.49 14.45
CA TRP A 73 12.91 8.13 14.20
C TRP A 73 11.77 7.11 14.27
N ARG A 74 10.90 7.24 15.28
CA ARG A 74 9.72 6.38 15.39
C ARG A 74 8.76 6.61 14.23
N THR A 75 8.60 7.85 13.81
CA THR A 75 7.77 8.20 12.67
C THR A 75 8.29 7.58 11.37
N ILE A 76 9.61 7.66 11.12
CA ILE A 76 10.24 7.03 9.95
C ILE A 76 10.08 5.51 10.00
N LEU A 77 10.35 4.87 11.12
CA LEU A 77 10.20 3.43 11.26
C LEU A 77 8.76 2.98 11.01
N ILE A 78 7.79 3.62 11.64
CA ILE A 78 6.38 3.25 11.50
C ILE A 78 5.88 3.56 10.08
N GLY A 79 6.23 4.71 9.53
CA GLY A 79 5.89 5.08 8.15
C GLY A 79 6.46 4.11 7.14
N TYR A 80 7.74 3.72 7.27
CA TYR A 80 8.40 2.81 6.35
C TYR A 80 7.87 1.37 6.48
N PHE A 81 7.95 0.78 7.66
CA PHE A 81 7.50 -0.60 7.85
C PHE A 81 5.99 -0.76 7.70
N GLY A 82 5.21 0.25 8.10
CA GLY A 82 3.76 0.26 7.91
C GLY A 82 3.37 0.33 6.43
N SER A 83 4.07 1.10 5.61
CA SER A 83 3.75 1.20 4.17
C SER A 83 4.36 0.08 3.35
N VAL A 84 5.68 -0.10 3.41
CA VAL A 84 6.39 -1.13 2.63
C VAL A 84 6.00 -2.53 3.07
N GLY A 85 5.84 -2.76 4.39
CA GLY A 85 5.40 -4.05 4.91
C GLY A 85 3.98 -4.42 4.49
N ILE A 86 3.04 -3.48 4.59
CA ILE A 86 1.65 -3.71 4.14
C ILE A 86 1.58 -3.89 2.63
N ALA A 87 2.29 -3.04 1.85
CA ALA A 87 2.34 -3.18 0.39
C ALA A 87 2.95 -4.54 -0.03
N THR A 88 4.01 -4.98 0.63
CA THR A 88 4.60 -6.31 0.39
C THR A 88 3.61 -7.42 0.69
N LEU A 89 2.87 -7.31 1.79
CA LEU A 89 1.87 -8.30 2.16
C LEU A 89 0.72 -8.34 1.14
N SER A 90 0.15 -7.17 0.81
CA SER A 90 -1.03 -7.06 -0.08
C SER A 90 -0.72 -7.35 -1.53
N ASP A 91 0.41 -6.84 -2.05
CA ASP A 91 0.69 -6.84 -3.48
C ASP A 91 1.62 -7.97 -3.91
N SER A 92 2.25 -8.68 -2.96
CA SER A 92 3.19 -9.77 -3.26
C SER A 92 2.83 -11.07 -2.57
N LEU A 93 2.74 -11.09 -1.23
CA LEU A 93 2.58 -12.34 -0.49
C LEU A 93 1.16 -12.92 -0.61
N ILE A 94 0.12 -12.10 -0.53
CA ILE A 94 -1.27 -12.56 -0.68
C ILE A 94 -1.55 -13.03 -2.12
N PRO A 95 -1.17 -12.29 -3.19
CA PRO A 95 -1.27 -12.79 -4.56
C PRO A 95 -0.50 -14.09 -4.78
N PHE A 96 0.74 -14.18 -4.32
CA PHE A 96 1.53 -15.40 -4.43
C PHE A 96 0.85 -16.61 -3.75
N ALA A 97 0.30 -16.41 -2.55
CA ALA A 97 -0.45 -17.47 -1.87
C ALA A 97 -1.69 -17.89 -2.67
N GLY A 98 -2.39 -16.94 -3.29
CA GLY A 98 -3.51 -17.21 -4.21
C GLY A 98 -3.08 -17.98 -5.45
N GLU A 99 -1.99 -17.58 -6.08
CA GLU A 99 -1.40 -18.28 -7.23
C GLU A 99 -0.99 -19.72 -6.88
N TRP A 100 -0.44 -19.91 -5.68
CA TRP A 100 -0.06 -21.22 -5.18
C TRP A 100 -1.28 -22.11 -4.90
N LEU A 101 -2.32 -21.53 -4.30
CA LEU A 101 -3.56 -22.25 -3.96
C LEU A 101 -4.35 -22.67 -5.21
N LEU A 102 -4.33 -21.83 -6.26
CA LEU A 102 -5.04 -22.05 -7.51
C LEU A 102 -4.20 -22.81 -8.56
N ASP A 103 -3.00 -23.26 -8.18
CA ASP A 103 -2.06 -23.97 -9.05
C ASP A 103 -1.76 -23.23 -10.38
N LEU A 104 -1.66 -21.89 -10.32
CA LEU A 104 -1.41 -21.08 -11.51
C LEU A 104 0.04 -21.24 -12.02
N PRO A 105 0.26 -21.18 -13.35
CA PRO A 105 1.60 -21.18 -13.91
C PRO A 105 2.34 -19.86 -13.60
N TYR A 106 3.67 -19.92 -13.56
CA TYR A 106 4.56 -18.74 -13.40
C TYR A 106 4.43 -18.01 -12.05
N ARG A 107 4.25 -18.76 -10.96
CA ARG A 107 4.24 -18.21 -9.60
C ARG A 107 5.54 -17.52 -9.26
N GLY A 108 5.46 -16.35 -8.65
CA GLY A 108 6.64 -15.62 -8.22
C GLY A 108 6.35 -14.64 -7.09
N ILE A 109 7.27 -14.56 -6.14
CA ILE A 109 7.23 -13.51 -5.12
C ILE A 109 7.99 -12.31 -5.68
N HIS A 110 7.30 -11.18 -5.82
CA HIS A 110 7.91 -9.92 -6.24
C HIS A 110 8.04 -8.96 -5.05
N LEU A 111 9.28 -8.80 -4.58
CA LEU A 111 9.57 -7.91 -3.46
C LEU A 111 10.01 -6.54 -4.01
N GLY A 112 9.04 -5.64 -4.19
CA GLY A 112 9.26 -4.34 -4.83
C GLY A 112 10.37 -3.51 -4.18
N PHE A 113 10.50 -3.54 -2.85
CA PHE A 113 11.54 -2.83 -2.10
C PHE A 113 12.96 -3.40 -2.29
N ILE A 114 13.09 -4.62 -2.86
CA ILE A 114 14.35 -5.24 -3.24
C ILE A 114 14.56 -5.12 -4.76
N GLU A 115 13.59 -5.58 -5.57
CA GLU A 115 13.70 -5.65 -7.04
C GLU A 115 13.80 -4.26 -7.68
N LYS A 116 13.06 -3.30 -7.14
CA LYS A 116 13.05 -1.89 -7.57
C LYS A 116 13.39 -0.96 -6.42
N TRP A 117 14.42 -1.31 -5.66
CA TRP A 117 14.83 -0.58 -4.46
C TRP A 117 15.06 0.92 -4.71
N TRP A 118 15.58 1.26 -5.87
CA TRP A 118 15.86 2.63 -6.31
C TRP A 118 14.61 3.46 -6.61
N LEU A 119 13.46 2.80 -6.78
CA LEU A 119 12.17 3.44 -7.02
C LEU A 119 11.30 3.40 -5.77
N VAL A 120 11.10 2.22 -5.20
CA VAL A 120 10.16 2.00 -4.09
C VAL A 120 10.63 2.67 -2.81
N ASN A 121 11.91 2.53 -2.43
CA ASN A 121 12.40 3.09 -1.18
C ASN A 121 12.45 4.64 -1.18
N PRO A 122 12.92 5.32 -2.24
CA PRO A 122 12.83 6.78 -2.29
C PRO A 122 11.39 7.29 -2.26
N LEU A 123 10.45 6.62 -2.91
CA LEU A 123 9.04 7.01 -2.87
C LEU A 123 8.42 6.77 -1.48
N ALA A 124 8.77 5.69 -0.80
CA ALA A 124 8.37 5.49 0.60
C ALA A 124 8.88 6.64 1.50
N LEU A 125 10.16 7.01 1.37
CA LEU A 125 10.74 8.13 2.14
C LEU A 125 10.10 9.48 1.78
N ALA A 126 9.81 9.71 0.50
CA ALA A 126 9.09 10.91 0.06
C ALA A 126 7.68 10.97 0.66
N GLY A 127 6.94 9.84 0.67
CA GLY A 127 5.65 9.74 1.33
C GLY A 127 5.72 10.03 2.83
N ILE A 128 6.74 9.50 3.52
CA ILE A 128 6.98 9.78 4.93
C ILE A 128 7.25 11.27 5.17
N ALA A 129 8.10 11.89 4.35
CA ALA A 129 8.42 13.32 4.47
C ALA A 129 7.17 14.19 4.27
N LEU A 130 6.38 13.90 3.23
CA LEU A 130 5.12 14.60 2.95
C LEU A 130 4.11 14.41 4.09
N GLY A 131 3.92 13.19 4.58
CA GLY A 131 3.01 12.89 5.71
C GLY A 131 3.46 13.59 6.99
N TYR A 132 4.76 13.69 7.22
CA TYR A 132 5.33 14.45 8.35
C TYR A 132 5.00 15.95 8.27
N VAL A 133 5.17 16.56 7.10
CA VAL A 133 4.89 17.99 6.87
C VAL A 133 3.38 18.27 6.99
N ILE A 134 2.55 17.47 6.34
CA ILE A 134 1.08 17.64 6.35
C ILE A 134 0.52 17.52 7.77
N SER A 135 1.05 16.65 8.60
CA SER A 135 0.60 16.50 9.99
C SER A 135 0.91 17.72 10.87
N HIS A 136 1.88 18.57 10.47
CA HIS A 136 2.18 19.84 11.15
C HIS A 136 1.24 20.98 10.73
N THR A 137 0.70 20.93 9.53
CA THR A 137 -0.34 21.86 9.11
C THR A 137 -1.64 21.35 9.71
N LYS A 138 -2.07 21.97 10.82
CA LYS A 138 -3.40 21.72 11.39
C LYS A 138 -4.43 22.13 10.34
N ILE A 139 -4.83 21.21 9.48
CA ILE A 139 -6.05 21.37 8.71
C ILE A 139 -7.16 21.11 9.72
N PRO A 140 -7.98 22.11 10.07
CA PRO A 140 -9.12 21.88 10.93
C PRO A 140 -10.02 20.88 10.18
N HIS A 141 -10.15 19.69 10.74
CA HIS A 141 -11.18 18.78 10.28
C HIS A 141 -12.52 19.37 10.74
N ALA A 142 -13.21 20.04 9.82
CA ALA A 142 -14.62 20.41 9.97
C ALA A 142 -15.46 19.15 9.91
#